data_3404b0c0e322e09eb676a69ef6883c6b
#
_entry.id   3404b0c0e322e09eb676a69ef6883c6b
#
_cell.length_a   1.000
_cell.length_b   1.000
_cell.length_c   1.000
_cell.angle_alpha   90.00
_cell.angle_beta   90.00
_cell.angle_gamma   90.00
#
_symmetry.space_group_name_H-M   'P 1'
#
loop_
_entity.id
_entity.type
_entity.pdbx_description
1 polymer ?
#
loop_
_entity_poly.entity_id
_entity_poly.type
_entity_poly.pdbx_seq_one_letter_code
_entity_poly.pdbx_strand_id
1 'polypeptide(L)'
;SSSRDGIRSLPHYLQPHGYRVGISGKIHVRPTSVYPFEMVDGFEKSCVKNPTKTHSLSGIQEFISRDSEDPFCLVVALVEPHVPWVMGDATAYPPKKITLPENIADTPETRTCFSNYLAEITYMDGQVGEILGVLDESGKREDTLVLFTSEQGSQFPGNKWTNWNTGVHTALVASWPETVKPGRTDALVQYADIVPTILALNGES
;
A
#
# COMPACT_ATOMS: atom_id res chain seq x y z
N SER A 1 2.95 2.61 16.94
CA SER A 1 3.47 3.94 17.25
C SER A 1 2.38 4.83 17.79
N SER A 2 2.72 5.79 18.66
CA SER A 2 1.76 6.78 19.17
C SER A 2 2.28 8.18 18.85
N SER A 3 1.44 8.99 18.24
CA SER A 3 1.74 10.39 17.96
C SER A 3 1.29 11.28 19.11
N ARG A 4 1.85 12.49 19.19
CA ARG A 4 1.40 13.51 20.14
C ARG A 4 0.02 14.00 19.74
N ASP A 5 -0.79 14.37 20.73
CA ASP A 5 -2.06 15.04 20.47
C ASP A 5 -1.85 16.38 19.74
N GLY A 6 -2.83 16.77 18.93
CA GLY A 6 -2.80 18.01 18.15
C GLY A 6 -2.00 17.94 16.84
N ILE A 7 -1.35 16.81 16.50
CA ILE A 7 -0.76 16.62 15.18
C ILE A 7 -1.89 16.35 14.18
N ARG A 8 -1.84 17.05 13.04
CA ARG A 8 -2.77 16.82 11.93
C ARG A 8 -2.28 15.67 11.06
N SER A 9 -3.19 14.81 10.64
CA SER A 9 -2.96 13.72 9.69
C SER A 9 -3.80 13.90 8.43
N LEU A 10 -3.66 13.03 7.45
CA LEU A 10 -4.35 13.11 6.17
C LEU A 10 -5.86 13.40 6.29
N PRO A 11 -6.66 12.72 7.17
CA PRO A 11 -8.06 13.08 7.36
C PRO A 11 -8.29 14.54 7.79
N HIS A 12 -7.47 15.07 8.70
CA HIS A 12 -7.62 16.45 9.15
C HIS A 12 -7.36 17.50 8.06
N TYR A 13 -6.61 17.12 7.03
CA TYR A 13 -6.35 18.00 5.89
C TYR A 13 -7.45 17.90 4.84
N LEU A 14 -7.95 16.69 4.56
CA LEU A 14 -8.88 16.48 3.45
C LEU A 14 -10.36 16.64 3.84
N GLN A 15 -10.75 16.32 5.07
CA GLN A 15 -12.14 16.48 5.52
C GLN A 15 -12.68 17.91 5.38
N PRO A 16 -11.91 18.98 5.64
CA PRO A 16 -12.37 20.36 5.39
C PRO A 16 -12.67 20.67 3.92
N HIS A 17 -12.14 19.88 2.98
CA HIS A 17 -12.41 19.95 1.54
C HIS A 17 -13.56 19.03 1.11
N GLY A 18 -14.34 18.49 2.06
CA GLY A 18 -15.47 17.62 1.79
C GLY A 18 -15.11 16.16 1.51
N TYR A 19 -13.85 15.75 1.63
CA TYR A 19 -13.45 14.36 1.39
C TYR A 19 -13.95 13.40 2.48
N ARG A 20 -14.49 12.27 2.05
CA ARG A 20 -14.56 11.07 2.88
C ARG A 20 -13.19 10.42 2.90
N VAL A 21 -12.62 10.17 4.10
CA VAL A 21 -11.25 9.65 4.22
C VAL A 21 -11.25 8.34 4.97
N GLY A 22 -11.06 7.25 4.24
CA GLY A 22 -11.12 5.87 4.74
C GLY A 22 -9.77 5.16 4.76
N ILE A 23 -9.71 4.09 5.55
CA ILE A 23 -8.59 3.15 5.56
C ILE A 23 -9.10 1.71 5.66
N SER A 24 -8.60 0.82 4.80
CA SER A 24 -8.77 -0.63 4.89
C SER A 24 -7.44 -1.31 5.13
N GLY A 25 -7.44 -2.36 5.95
CA GLY A 25 -6.25 -3.17 6.20
C GLY A 25 -5.43 -2.72 7.40
N LYS A 26 -4.12 -2.82 7.28
CA LYS A 26 -3.18 -2.66 8.39
C LYS A 26 -3.08 -1.20 8.87
N ILE A 27 -3.21 -1.00 10.19
CA ILE A 27 -3.03 0.30 10.82
C ILE A 27 -2.12 0.19 12.05
N HIS A 28 -1.01 0.93 12.06
CA HIS A 28 -0.03 0.94 13.15
C HIS A 28 0.17 2.32 13.77
N VAL A 29 -0.78 3.23 13.58
CA VAL A 29 -0.74 4.60 14.10
C VAL A 29 -1.82 4.82 15.16
N ARG A 30 -1.52 5.66 16.15
CA ARG A 30 -2.41 6.02 17.28
C ARG A 30 -2.12 7.45 17.73
N PRO A 31 -3.02 8.10 18.48
CA PRO A 31 -4.40 7.70 18.78
C PRO A 31 -5.36 7.95 17.61
N THR A 32 -6.58 7.45 17.71
CA THR A 32 -7.63 7.67 16.71
C THR A 32 -8.02 9.15 16.57
N SER A 33 -7.86 9.96 17.63
CA SER A 33 -8.06 11.41 17.57
C SER A 33 -7.07 12.13 16.63
N VAL A 34 -5.88 11.56 16.45
CA VAL A 34 -4.86 12.06 15.50
C VAL A 34 -5.04 11.45 14.11
N TYR A 35 -5.62 10.26 14.02
CA TYR A 35 -5.84 9.52 12.77
C TYR A 35 -7.30 9.11 12.63
N PRO A 36 -8.23 10.07 12.44
CA PRO A 36 -9.68 9.82 12.41
C PRO A 36 -10.14 9.30 11.05
N PHE A 37 -9.54 8.21 10.56
CA PHE A 37 -9.99 7.53 9.37
C PHE A 37 -11.33 6.82 9.60
N GLU A 38 -12.20 6.84 8.59
CA GLU A 38 -13.31 5.90 8.50
C GLU A 38 -12.73 4.49 8.28
N MET A 39 -13.11 3.53 9.13
CA MET A 39 -12.63 2.15 9.01
C MET A 39 -13.43 1.41 7.93
N VAL A 40 -12.75 1.01 6.88
CA VAL A 40 -13.34 0.27 5.74
C VAL A 40 -12.97 -1.20 5.88
N ASP A 41 -13.97 -2.07 5.88
CA ASP A 41 -13.73 -3.50 5.93
C ASP A 41 -13.16 -4.02 4.60
N GLY A 42 -12.38 -5.11 4.68
CA GLY A 42 -11.80 -5.72 3.48
C GLY A 42 -10.54 -6.51 3.76
N PHE A 43 -9.48 -5.84 4.08
CA PHE A 43 -8.17 -6.44 4.29
C PHE A 43 -7.85 -6.70 5.77
N GLU A 44 -6.95 -7.67 6.01
CA GLU A 44 -6.53 -8.02 7.37
C GLU A 44 -5.76 -6.86 8.03
N LYS A 45 -6.03 -6.64 9.30
CA LYS A 45 -5.43 -5.54 10.09
C LYS A 45 -4.10 -5.92 10.75
N SER A 46 -3.72 -7.19 10.68
CA SER A 46 -2.53 -7.71 11.36
C SER A 46 -1.78 -8.70 10.48
N CYS A 47 -0.52 -8.39 10.21
CA CYS A 47 0.38 -9.24 9.42
C CYS A 47 0.75 -10.59 10.07
N VAL A 48 0.42 -10.84 11.34
CA VAL A 48 0.86 -12.05 12.06
C VAL A 48 -0.27 -12.86 12.68
N LYS A 49 -1.45 -12.26 12.88
CA LYS A 49 -2.57 -12.97 13.56
C LYS A 49 -3.25 -13.99 12.66
N ASN A 50 -3.52 -13.62 11.42
CA ASN A 50 -4.24 -14.44 10.46
C ASN A 50 -3.57 -14.33 9.08
N PRO A 51 -2.33 -14.85 8.91
CA PRO A 51 -1.54 -14.62 7.70
C PRO A 51 -2.12 -15.31 6.44
N THR A 52 -3.08 -16.19 6.59
CA THR A 52 -3.77 -16.89 5.49
C THR A 52 -5.22 -16.42 5.30
N LYS A 53 -5.64 -15.36 6.00
CA LYS A 53 -6.99 -14.85 5.88
C LYS A 53 -7.19 -14.21 4.49
N THR A 54 -8.20 -14.68 3.78
CA THR A 54 -8.63 -14.07 2.53
C THR A 54 -9.26 -12.69 2.80
N HIS A 55 -9.10 -11.78 1.87
CA HIS A 55 -9.72 -10.47 1.90
C HIS A 55 -11.12 -10.49 1.27
N SER A 56 -11.85 -9.38 1.43
CA SER A 56 -13.12 -9.11 0.75
C SER A 56 -13.08 -7.71 0.16
N LEU A 57 -13.61 -7.54 -1.02
CA LEU A 57 -13.68 -6.23 -1.67
C LEU A 57 -14.97 -5.46 -1.37
N SER A 58 -15.95 -6.10 -0.70
CA SER A 58 -17.28 -5.52 -0.50
C SER A 58 -17.27 -4.17 0.23
N GLY A 59 -16.46 -4.04 1.29
CA GLY A 59 -16.36 -2.77 2.00
C GLY A 59 -15.67 -1.66 1.19
N ILE A 60 -14.66 -2.02 0.39
CA ILE A 60 -14.00 -1.09 -0.53
C ILE A 60 -14.99 -0.65 -1.62
N GLN A 61 -15.72 -1.60 -2.21
CA GLN A 61 -16.74 -1.32 -3.21
C GLN A 61 -17.83 -0.40 -2.65
N GLU A 62 -18.34 -0.70 -1.45
CA GLU A 62 -19.32 0.15 -0.77
C GLU A 62 -18.77 1.56 -0.53
N PHE A 63 -17.53 1.68 -0.04
CA PHE A 63 -16.91 2.98 0.22
C PHE A 63 -16.74 3.80 -1.04
N ILE A 64 -16.26 3.21 -2.14
CA ILE A 64 -16.03 3.91 -3.42
C ILE A 64 -17.35 4.27 -4.10
N SER A 65 -18.33 3.34 -4.12
CA SER A 65 -19.59 3.46 -4.84
C SER A 65 -20.67 4.16 -4.04
N ARG A 66 -20.39 4.57 -2.80
CA ARG A 66 -21.37 5.27 -1.95
C ARG A 66 -22.00 6.42 -2.72
N ASP A 67 -23.34 6.46 -2.71
CA ASP A 67 -24.12 7.52 -3.36
C ASP A 67 -23.90 8.85 -2.62
N SER A 68 -22.88 9.57 -3.08
CA SER A 68 -22.44 10.84 -2.53
C SER A 68 -21.66 11.59 -3.59
N GLU A 69 -21.96 12.88 -3.72
CA GLU A 69 -21.18 13.82 -4.53
C GLU A 69 -19.81 14.14 -3.88
N ASP A 70 -19.62 13.73 -2.62
CA ASP A 70 -18.38 14.01 -1.89
C ASP A 70 -17.20 13.21 -2.46
N PRO A 71 -16.06 13.86 -2.68
CA PRO A 71 -14.86 13.17 -3.10
C PRO A 71 -14.37 12.21 -2.01
N PHE A 72 -13.56 11.24 -2.38
CA PHE A 72 -13.00 10.28 -1.43
C PHE A 72 -11.48 10.19 -1.49
N CYS A 73 -10.89 9.82 -0.35
CA CYS A 73 -9.54 9.37 -0.25
C CYS A 73 -9.53 8.03 0.52
N LEU A 74 -9.14 6.96 -0.13
CA LEU A 74 -9.07 5.63 0.47
C LEU A 74 -7.63 5.14 0.53
N VAL A 75 -7.16 4.82 1.73
CA VAL A 75 -5.88 4.13 1.94
C VAL A 75 -6.15 2.64 2.07
N VAL A 76 -5.59 1.84 1.17
CA VAL A 76 -5.63 0.38 1.29
C VAL A 76 -4.25 -0.11 1.69
N ALA A 77 -4.11 -0.48 2.96
CA ALA A 77 -2.85 -0.89 3.57
C ALA A 77 -2.75 -2.42 3.60
N LEU A 78 -2.22 -2.99 2.52
CA LEU A 78 -2.05 -4.43 2.36
C LEU A 78 -1.05 -4.98 3.39
N VAL A 79 -1.22 -6.24 3.76
CA VAL A 79 -0.33 -6.95 4.68
C VAL A 79 0.87 -7.52 3.94
N GLU A 80 0.64 -8.06 2.78
CA GLU A 80 1.65 -8.70 1.95
C GLU A 80 2.62 -7.65 1.35
N PRO A 81 3.87 -7.98 1.18
CA PRO A 81 4.56 -9.24 1.46
C PRO A 81 5.26 -9.27 2.83
N HIS A 82 4.53 -9.07 3.93
CA HIS A 82 5.08 -9.19 5.29
C HIS A 82 5.19 -10.67 5.70
N VAL A 83 6.23 -11.06 6.43
CA VAL A 83 6.33 -12.43 6.99
C VAL A 83 5.14 -12.75 7.91
N PRO A 84 4.70 -14.03 8.00
CA PRO A 84 5.20 -15.21 7.30
C PRO A 84 4.73 -15.26 5.85
N TRP A 85 5.60 -15.66 4.94
CA TRP A 85 5.28 -15.78 3.51
C TRP A 85 4.57 -17.09 3.23
N VAL A 86 3.25 -17.05 3.25
CA VAL A 86 2.37 -18.23 3.19
C VAL A 86 1.27 -18.11 2.14
N MET A 87 1.22 -16.98 1.45
CA MET A 87 0.25 -16.71 0.39
C MET A 87 0.87 -16.84 -1.00
N GLY A 88 0.03 -17.02 -2.02
CA GLY A 88 0.49 -17.17 -3.40
C GLY A 88 0.99 -18.59 -3.72
N ASP A 89 1.41 -18.76 -4.97
CA ASP A 89 1.90 -20.06 -5.49
C ASP A 89 3.41 -20.05 -5.66
N ALA A 90 4.13 -20.59 -4.68
CA ALA A 90 5.58 -20.70 -4.71
C ALA A 90 6.10 -21.64 -5.82
N THR A 91 5.26 -22.51 -6.42
CA THR A 91 5.68 -23.38 -7.52
C THR A 91 6.01 -22.59 -8.79
N ALA A 92 5.45 -21.37 -8.93
CA ALA A 92 5.80 -20.43 -10.00
C ALA A 92 7.25 -19.93 -9.90
N TYR A 93 7.88 -20.05 -8.74
CA TYR A 93 9.22 -19.56 -8.43
C TYR A 93 10.15 -20.69 -7.97
N PRO A 94 10.53 -21.66 -8.84
CA PRO A 94 11.38 -22.77 -8.43
C PRO A 94 12.70 -22.29 -7.84
N PRO A 95 13.10 -22.69 -6.61
CA PRO A 95 14.27 -22.16 -5.92
C PRO A 95 15.59 -22.23 -6.72
N LYS A 96 15.75 -23.25 -7.58
CA LYS A 96 16.92 -23.42 -8.44
C LYS A 96 17.01 -22.41 -9.59
N LYS A 97 15.91 -21.74 -9.94
CA LYS A 97 15.84 -20.76 -11.04
C LYS A 97 15.87 -19.31 -10.56
N ILE A 98 15.82 -19.08 -9.26
CA ILE A 98 15.81 -17.74 -8.69
C ILE A 98 17.23 -17.16 -8.67
N THR A 99 17.36 -15.91 -9.06
CA THR A 99 18.56 -15.09 -8.79
C THR A 99 18.34 -14.35 -7.48
N LEU A 100 19.18 -14.61 -6.49
CA LEU A 100 19.15 -13.91 -5.22
C LEU A 100 19.85 -12.55 -5.33
N PRO A 101 19.40 -11.53 -4.58
CA PRO A 101 20.17 -10.30 -4.38
C PRO A 101 21.56 -10.61 -3.78
N GLU A 102 22.57 -9.82 -4.18
CA GLU A 102 23.97 -10.03 -3.77
C GLU A 102 24.20 -9.96 -2.26
N ASN A 103 23.35 -9.24 -1.54
CA ASN A 103 23.43 -9.10 -0.09
C ASN A 103 22.78 -10.24 0.69
N ILE A 104 22.27 -11.27 0.01
CA ILE A 104 21.58 -12.42 0.63
C ILE A 104 22.42 -13.68 0.43
N ALA A 105 22.70 -14.41 1.52
CA ALA A 105 23.45 -15.66 1.45
C ALA A 105 22.71 -16.72 0.63
N ASP A 106 23.41 -17.32 -0.31
CA ASP A 106 22.85 -18.34 -1.20
C ASP A 106 22.89 -19.72 -0.53
N THR A 107 21.78 -20.08 0.11
CA THR A 107 21.55 -21.41 0.70
C THR A 107 20.22 -22.00 0.20
N PRO A 108 20.02 -23.32 0.29
CA PRO A 108 18.72 -23.94 -0.08
C PRO A 108 17.54 -23.35 0.70
N GLU A 109 17.73 -23.05 1.99
CA GLU A 109 16.72 -22.45 2.86
C GLU A 109 16.37 -21.03 2.42
N THR A 110 17.40 -20.23 2.15
CA THR A 110 17.21 -18.85 1.66
C THR A 110 16.49 -18.83 0.34
N ARG A 111 16.84 -19.71 -0.59
CA ARG A 111 16.18 -19.85 -1.88
C ARG A 111 14.71 -20.24 -1.72
N THR A 112 14.39 -21.13 -0.79
CA THR A 112 13.02 -21.52 -0.47
C THR A 112 12.24 -20.33 0.13
N CYS A 113 12.82 -19.62 1.08
CA CYS A 113 12.21 -18.42 1.66
C CYS A 113 11.98 -17.33 0.59
N PHE A 114 12.94 -17.14 -0.31
CA PHE A 114 12.83 -16.14 -1.37
C PHE A 114 11.78 -16.54 -2.43
N SER A 115 11.62 -17.83 -2.72
CA SER A 115 10.54 -18.37 -3.54
C SER A 115 9.16 -17.99 -2.97
N ASN A 116 8.96 -18.24 -1.68
CA ASN A 116 7.71 -17.88 -0.98
C ASN A 116 7.47 -16.36 -0.97
N TYR A 117 8.52 -15.57 -0.76
CA TYR A 117 8.45 -14.10 -0.81
C TYR A 117 8.00 -13.59 -2.18
N LEU A 118 8.54 -14.14 -3.27
CA LEU A 118 8.14 -13.78 -4.64
C LEU A 118 6.68 -14.18 -4.92
N ALA A 119 6.25 -15.35 -4.44
CA ALA A 119 4.87 -15.79 -4.55
C ALA A 119 3.90 -14.82 -3.83
N GLU A 120 4.30 -14.34 -2.66
CA GLU A 120 3.50 -13.38 -1.89
C GLU A 120 3.44 -11.99 -2.54
N ILE A 121 4.53 -11.56 -3.21
CA ILE A 121 4.50 -10.34 -4.04
C ILE A 121 3.50 -10.49 -5.18
N THR A 122 3.49 -11.63 -5.87
CA THR A 122 2.50 -11.88 -6.94
C THR A 122 1.08 -11.92 -6.41
N TYR A 123 0.87 -12.48 -5.22
CA TYR A 123 -0.43 -12.46 -4.56
C TYR A 123 -0.88 -11.03 -4.25
N MET A 124 0.02 -10.20 -3.71
CA MET A 124 -0.26 -8.77 -3.47
C MET A 124 -0.56 -8.01 -4.77
N ASP A 125 0.17 -8.28 -5.83
CA ASP A 125 -0.08 -7.66 -7.15
C ASP A 125 -1.49 -8.01 -7.66
N GLY A 126 -1.93 -9.25 -7.44
CA GLY A 126 -3.32 -9.67 -7.70
C GLY A 126 -4.33 -8.86 -6.89
N GLN A 127 -4.09 -8.65 -5.60
CA GLN A 127 -4.95 -7.81 -4.75
C GLN A 127 -5.03 -6.36 -5.25
N VAL A 128 -3.91 -5.80 -5.70
CA VAL A 128 -3.89 -4.46 -6.32
C VAL A 128 -4.75 -4.45 -7.59
N GLY A 129 -4.63 -5.46 -8.43
CA GLY A 129 -5.47 -5.62 -9.63
C GLY A 129 -6.96 -5.66 -9.30
N GLU A 130 -7.35 -6.41 -8.27
CA GLU A 130 -8.75 -6.50 -7.82
C GLU A 130 -9.28 -5.15 -7.30
N ILE A 131 -8.47 -4.40 -6.54
CA ILE A 131 -8.83 -3.06 -6.06
C ILE A 131 -9.02 -2.09 -7.22
N LEU A 132 -8.13 -2.13 -8.21
CA LEU A 132 -8.25 -1.32 -9.42
C LEU A 132 -9.51 -1.70 -10.21
N GLY A 133 -9.84 -2.99 -10.28
CA GLY A 133 -11.09 -3.47 -10.89
C GLY A 133 -12.33 -2.86 -10.23
N VAL A 134 -12.37 -2.79 -8.90
CA VAL A 134 -13.47 -2.11 -8.17
C VAL A 134 -13.57 -0.63 -8.54
N LEU A 135 -12.42 0.05 -8.67
CA LEU A 135 -12.39 1.45 -9.06
C LEU A 135 -12.87 1.64 -10.50
N ASP A 136 -12.47 0.77 -11.43
CA ASP A 136 -12.92 0.79 -12.82
C ASP A 136 -14.43 0.56 -12.93
N GLU A 137 -14.95 -0.46 -12.23
CA GLU A 137 -16.38 -0.77 -12.18
C GLU A 137 -17.24 0.35 -11.57
N SER A 138 -16.67 1.14 -10.68
CA SER A 138 -17.34 2.30 -10.09
C SER A 138 -17.51 3.48 -11.06
N GLY A 139 -16.83 3.47 -12.19
CA GLY A 139 -16.78 4.58 -13.15
C GLY A 139 -15.98 5.80 -12.69
N LYS A 140 -15.26 5.70 -11.57
CA LYS A 140 -14.50 6.84 -10.97
C LYS A 140 -13.01 6.84 -11.34
N ARG A 141 -12.57 5.90 -12.20
CA ARG A 141 -11.15 5.70 -12.53
C ARG A 141 -10.49 6.95 -13.13
N GLU A 142 -11.21 7.63 -14.03
CA GLU A 142 -10.68 8.80 -14.76
C GLU A 142 -10.45 10.01 -13.83
N ASP A 143 -11.27 10.14 -12.79
CA ASP A 143 -11.21 11.23 -11.81
C ASP A 143 -10.44 10.85 -10.54
N THR A 144 -9.72 9.72 -10.54
CA THR A 144 -9.02 9.23 -9.35
C THR A 144 -7.51 9.15 -9.59
N LEU A 145 -6.74 9.89 -8.78
CA LEU A 145 -5.31 9.68 -8.63
C LEU A 145 -5.06 8.42 -7.80
N VAL A 146 -4.46 7.42 -8.40
CA VAL A 146 -3.99 6.21 -7.71
C VAL A 146 -2.50 6.35 -7.42
N LEU A 147 -2.13 6.20 -6.15
CA LEU A 147 -0.74 6.10 -5.70
C LEU A 147 -0.48 4.71 -5.13
N PHE A 148 0.45 3.99 -5.73
CA PHE A 148 0.97 2.74 -5.17
C PHE A 148 2.35 2.99 -4.59
N THR A 149 2.58 2.50 -3.37
CA THR A 149 3.88 2.61 -2.71
C THR A 149 4.16 1.40 -1.83
N SER A 150 5.43 1.00 -1.72
CA SER A 150 5.87 0.03 -0.71
C SER A 150 6.32 0.73 0.56
N GLU A 151 6.15 0.12 1.72
CA GLU A 151 6.50 0.74 3.00
C GLU A 151 8.02 0.89 3.19
N GLN A 152 8.79 -0.14 2.86
CA GLN A 152 10.24 -0.25 3.10
C GLN A 152 10.82 -1.46 2.36
N GLY A 153 12.09 -1.76 2.57
CA GLY A 153 12.72 -2.99 2.08
C GLY A 153 12.16 -4.26 2.72
N SER A 154 12.50 -5.41 2.12
CA SER A 154 12.05 -6.74 2.56
C SER A 154 12.54 -7.09 3.98
N GLN A 155 12.02 -8.16 4.56
CA GLN A 155 12.45 -8.65 5.88
C GLN A 155 13.69 -9.56 5.83
N PHE A 156 14.33 -9.69 4.69
CA PHE A 156 15.64 -10.35 4.61
C PHE A 156 16.72 -9.53 5.32
N PRO A 157 17.77 -10.16 5.85
CA PRO A 157 18.90 -9.49 6.49
C PRO A 157 19.49 -8.38 5.61
N GLY A 158 19.83 -7.25 6.22
CA GLY A 158 20.43 -6.12 5.52
C GLY A 158 19.42 -5.19 4.81
N ASN A 159 18.11 -5.45 4.93
CA ASN A 159 17.07 -4.63 4.32
C ASN A 159 16.27 -3.89 5.41
N LYS A 160 15.05 -4.33 5.73
CA LYS A 160 14.20 -3.71 6.76
C LYS A 160 14.97 -3.44 8.05
N TRP A 161 14.67 -2.33 8.73
CA TRP A 161 15.32 -1.80 9.94
C TRP A 161 16.75 -1.29 9.73
N THR A 162 17.21 -1.12 8.51
CA THR A 162 18.50 -0.51 8.20
C THR A 162 18.31 0.82 7.46
N ASN A 163 19.34 1.66 7.51
CA ASN A 163 19.43 2.90 6.72
C ASN A 163 20.16 2.69 5.38
N TRP A 164 20.33 1.44 4.97
CA TRP A 164 20.90 1.10 3.68
C TRP A 164 19.87 1.31 2.58
N ASN A 165 20.33 1.51 1.35
CA ASN A 165 19.43 1.65 0.21
C ASN A 165 18.39 0.52 0.12
N THR A 166 18.79 -0.73 0.37
CA THR A 166 17.92 -1.90 0.43
C THR A 166 16.85 -1.85 1.52
N GLY A 167 17.03 -1.01 2.55
CA GLY A 167 16.07 -0.84 3.64
C GLY A 167 15.13 0.35 3.45
N VAL A 168 15.57 1.42 2.78
CA VAL A 168 14.84 2.70 2.71
C VAL A 168 14.36 3.07 1.31
N HIS A 169 14.92 2.46 0.26
CA HIS A 169 14.47 2.71 -1.11
C HIS A 169 13.16 1.96 -1.36
N THR A 170 12.11 2.71 -1.65
CA THR A 170 10.75 2.19 -1.86
C THR A 170 10.24 2.54 -3.25
N ALA A 171 9.24 1.80 -3.70
CA ALA A 171 8.54 2.11 -4.93
C ALA A 171 7.53 3.24 -4.72
N LEU A 172 7.37 4.10 -5.72
CA LEU A 172 6.24 5.01 -5.85
C LEU A 172 5.78 5.02 -7.30
N VAL A 173 4.52 4.68 -7.52
CA VAL A 173 3.88 4.72 -8.84
C VAL A 173 2.64 5.60 -8.73
N ALA A 174 2.49 6.54 -9.65
CA ALA A 174 1.32 7.39 -9.77
C ALA A 174 0.59 7.07 -11.08
N SER A 175 -0.73 6.95 -11.02
CA SER A 175 -1.57 6.72 -12.18
C SER A 175 -2.84 7.57 -12.09
N TRP A 176 -2.99 8.47 -13.07
CA TRP A 176 -4.19 9.30 -13.24
C TRP A 176 -4.40 9.45 -14.73
N PRO A 177 -5.37 8.76 -15.33
CA PRO A 177 -5.62 8.83 -16.77
C PRO A 177 -5.79 10.28 -17.25
N GLU A 178 -5.37 10.57 -18.47
CA GLU A 178 -5.42 11.89 -19.11
C GLU A 178 -4.58 12.99 -18.41
N THR A 179 -4.27 12.86 -17.12
CA THR A 179 -3.56 13.87 -16.31
C THR A 179 -2.08 13.54 -16.16
N VAL A 180 -1.74 12.29 -15.82
CA VAL A 180 -0.35 11.84 -15.66
C VAL A 180 0.07 11.01 -16.87
N LYS A 181 1.03 11.54 -17.64
CA LYS A 181 1.57 10.82 -18.81
C LYS A 181 2.44 9.65 -18.36
N PRO A 182 2.36 8.50 -19.05
CA PRO A 182 3.26 7.38 -18.79
C PRO A 182 4.73 7.81 -18.92
N GLY A 183 5.55 7.42 -17.94
CA GLY A 183 6.96 7.76 -17.94
C GLY A 183 7.67 7.33 -16.66
N ARG A 184 8.95 7.65 -16.58
CA ARG A 184 9.78 7.43 -15.39
C ARG A 184 10.47 8.75 -15.05
N THR A 185 10.72 8.97 -13.77
CA THR A 185 11.47 10.11 -13.26
C THR A 185 12.51 9.66 -12.24
N ASP A 186 13.66 10.33 -12.22
CA ASP A 186 14.71 10.17 -11.22
C ASP A 186 14.60 11.21 -10.11
N ALA A 187 13.47 11.92 -10.02
CA ALA A 187 13.22 12.87 -8.95
C ALA A 187 13.26 12.17 -7.59
N LEU A 188 13.95 12.77 -6.63
CA LEU A 188 13.96 12.29 -5.25
C LEU A 188 12.63 12.67 -4.60
N VAL A 189 11.89 11.65 -4.18
CA VAL A 189 10.59 11.79 -3.51
C VAL A 189 10.58 10.99 -2.21
N GLN A 190 9.74 11.39 -1.27
CA GLN A 190 9.59 10.71 0.02
C GLN A 190 8.13 10.76 0.49
N TYR A 191 7.79 9.98 1.48
CA TYR A 191 6.41 9.93 2.00
C TYR A 191 5.89 11.27 2.53
N ALA A 192 6.79 12.14 3.00
CA ALA A 192 6.42 13.48 3.44
C ALA A 192 5.87 14.36 2.31
N ASP A 193 6.12 14.00 1.05
CA ASP A 193 5.65 14.76 -0.12
C ASP A 193 4.20 14.39 -0.49
N ILE A 194 3.67 13.26 -0.03
CA ILE A 194 2.34 12.78 -0.44
C ILE A 194 1.24 13.75 0.01
N VAL A 195 1.19 14.10 1.29
CA VAL A 195 0.14 14.99 1.81
C VAL A 195 0.19 16.37 1.17
N PRO A 196 1.34 17.07 1.10
CA PRO A 196 1.44 18.34 0.39
C PRO A 196 1.04 18.26 -1.09
N THR A 197 1.39 17.17 -1.78
CA THR A 197 1.00 16.96 -3.19
C THR A 197 -0.52 16.88 -3.33
N ILE A 198 -1.19 16.09 -2.48
CA ILE A 198 -2.64 15.96 -2.50
C ILE A 198 -3.31 17.33 -2.20
N LEU A 199 -2.77 18.10 -1.25
CA LEU A 199 -3.29 19.43 -0.92
C LEU A 199 -3.12 20.41 -2.08
N ALA A 200 -1.95 20.42 -2.73
CA ALA A 200 -1.71 21.25 -3.89
C ALA A 200 -2.67 20.94 -5.06
N LEU A 201 -3.02 19.66 -5.26
CA LEU A 201 -4.04 19.25 -6.24
C LEU A 201 -5.45 19.75 -5.88
N ASN A 202 -5.71 20.03 -4.61
CA ASN A 202 -6.94 20.64 -4.13
C ASN A 202 -6.88 22.18 -4.05
N GLY A 203 -5.83 22.80 -4.61
CA GLY A 203 -5.70 24.27 -4.67
C GLY A 203 -5.13 24.92 -3.39
N GLU A 204 -4.63 24.14 -2.44
CA GLU A 204 -3.88 24.68 -1.29
C GLU A 204 -2.39 24.85 -1.66
N SER A 205 -1.80 25.96 -1.22
CA SER A 205 -0.39 26.32 -1.45
C SER A 205 0.42 26.39 -0.16
#